data_40a1f6132e06c4362b3b3a659e9e714f
#
_entry.id   40a1f6132e06c4362b3b3a659e9e714f
#
_cell.length_a   1.000
_cell.length_b   1.000
_cell.length_c   1.000
_cell.angle_alpha   90.00
_cell.angle_beta   90.00
_cell.angle_gamma   90.00
#
_symmetry.space_group_name_H-M   'P 1'
#
loop_
_entity.id
_entity.type
_entity.pdbx_description
1 polymer ?
#
loop_
_entity_poly.entity_id
_entity_poly.type
_entity_poly.pdbx_seq_one_letter_code
_entity_poly.pdbx_strand_id
1 'polypeptide(L)'
;FTPWKYKAGMHFGWFQVTAFQHDKHVAAYGGGQTWTGPTLISSFPDKRYNATYLHQYYRADRTPPAGNIRNYPSAPWRGGMGSSHPYLFKWVEKDRTHSNQYNSQNVVAMRYAELLLMLAEISNELGNGQEMTFLTPVLTRAGLTPRAEYSQGQSSFRDAIMEEYQFELIGEGEDSFHNKRRGYQYFLDLSLIHISEPTRPT
;
A
#
# COMPACT_ATOMS: atom_id res chain seq x y z
N PHE A 1 9.73 5.20 -15.15
CA PHE A 1 10.23 4.51 -13.96
C PHE A 1 10.50 3.06 -14.31
N THR A 2 11.77 2.68 -14.44
CA THR A 2 12.13 1.32 -14.84
C THR A 2 12.61 0.55 -13.60
N PRO A 3 11.86 -0.47 -13.15
CA PRO A 3 12.15 -1.24 -11.94
C PRO A 3 13.53 -1.93 -11.95
N TRP A 4 14.18 -2.04 -13.11
CA TRP A 4 15.51 -2.64 -13.21
C TRP A 4 16.61 -1.83 -12.50
N LYS A 5 16.40 -0.54 -12.22
CA LYS A 5 17.28 0.24 -11.35
C LYS A 5 17.38 -0.36 -9.94
N TYR A 6 16.33 -1.02 -9.53
CA TYR A 6 16.31 -1.72 -8.26
C TYR A 6 16.73 -3.15 -8.53
N LYS A 7 18.00 -3.45 -8.31
CA LYS A 7 18.50 -4.82 -8.39
C LYS A 7 17.75 -5.67 -7.39
N ALA A 8 16.65 -6.21 -7.84
CA ALA A 8 15.66 -6.88 -6.98
C ALA A 8 16.18 -8.16 -6.30
N GLY A 9 17.33 -8.65 -6.67
CA GLY A 9 17.94 -9.81 -6.04
C GLY A 9 18.28 -9.63 -4.57
N MET A 10 18.15 -8.42 -4.10
CA MET A 10 18.36 -8.12 -2.71
C MET A 10 17.08 -8.17 -1.90
N HIS A 11 15.95 -8.22 -2.56
CA HIS A 11 14.65 -8.34 -1.96
C HIS A 11 14.15 -9.74 -2.25
N PHE A 12 14.31 -10.63 -1.30
CA PHE A 12 13.83 -12.02 -1.41
C PHE A 12 12.30 -12.12 -1.53
N GLY A 13 11.63 -10.98 -1.71
CA GLY A 13 10.18 -10.91 -1.81
C GLY A 13 9.49 -11.16 -0.46
N TRP A 14 10.17 -10.95 0.65
CA TRP A 14 9.63 -11.21 1.98
C TRP A 14 8.59 -10.18 2.42
N PHE A 15 8.69 -8.96 1.89
CA PHE A 15 7.75 -7.90 2.21
C PHE A 15 6.76 -7.74 1.07
N GLN A 16 5.69 -8.49 1.15
CA GLN A 16 4.56 -8.43 0.24
C GLN A 16 3.34 -7.89 0.97
N VAL A 17 2.48 -7.21 0.23
CA VAL A 17 1.19 -6.77 0.71
C VAL A 17 0.15 -7.81 0.32
N THR A 18 -0.81 -8.10 1.19
CA THR A 18 -1.90 -9.02 0.85
C THR A 18 -2.69 -8.48 -0.34
N ALA A 19 -3.19 -9.37 -1.19
CA ALA A 19 -4.07 -8.99 -2.30
C ALA A 19 -5.30 -8.25 -1.76
N PHE A 20 -5.83 -8.69 -0.63
CA PHE A 20 -6.95 -8.05 0.04
C PHE A 20 -6.68 -6.56 0.33
N GLN A 21 -5.55 -6.21 0.94
CA GLN A 21 -5.22 -4.82 1.26
C GLN A 21 -5.00 -3.97 -0.01
N HIS A 22 -4.38 -4.55 -1.02
CA HIS A 22 -4.23 -3.92 -2.32
C HIS A 22 -5.60 -3.63 -2.96
N ASP A 23 -6.47 -4.65 -3.03
CA ASP A 23 -7.77 -4.53 -3.66
C ASP A 23 -8.70 -3.57 -2.87
N LYS A 24 -8.60 -3.57 -1.55
CA LYS A 24 -9.27 -2.59 -0.68
C LYS A 24 -8.86 -1.15 -0.99
N HIS A 25 -7.57 -0.91 -1.19
CA HIS A 25 -7.07 0.42 -1.57
C HIS A 25 -7.60 0.84 -2.95
N VAL A 26 -7.61 -0.08 -3.91
CA VAL A 26 -8.19 0.16 -5.25
C VAL A 26 -9.69 0.44 -5.16
N ALA A 27 -10.43 -0.32 -4.35
CA ALA A 27 -11.85 -0.11 -4.16
C ALA A 27 -12.17 1.27 -3.56
N ALA A 28 -11.34 1.75 -2.64
CA ALA A 28 -11.54 3.04 -1.97
C ALA A 28 -11.31 4.25 -2.89
N TYR A 29 -10.31 4.19 -3.76
CA TYR A 29 -9.88 5.35 -4.55
C TYR A 29 -9.91 5.14 -6.06
N GLY A 30 -10.26 3.96 -6.49
CA GLY A 30 -10.29 3.61 -7.90
C GLY A 30 -8.92 3.34 -8.50
N GLY A 31 -8.94 3.12 -9.80
CA GLY A 31 -7.76 2.81 -10.57
C GLY A 31 -7.74 1.37 -11.06
N GLY A 32 -6.69 1.02 -11.74
CA GLY A 32 -6.53 -0.33 -12.26
C GLY A 32 -5.26 -0.51 -13.06
N GLN A 33 -5.07 -1.75 -13.45
CA GLN A 33 -3.95 -2.19 -14.25
C GLN A 33 -4.45 -3.03 -15.41
N THR A 34 -3.89 -2.78 -16.57
CA THR A 34 -4.20 -3.54 -17.79
C THR A 34 -2.92 -3.93 -18.51
N TRP A 35 -2.95 -5.10 -19.15
CA TRP A 35 -1.87 -5.53 -20.02
C TRP A 35 -2.15 -5.10 -21.46
N THR A 36 -1.17 -4.40 -22.05
CA THR A 36 -1.16 -4.11 -23.50
C THR A 36 0.08 -4.77 -24.10
N GLY A 37 -0.11 -5.97 -24.61
CA GLY A 37 1.01 -6.84 -24.99
C GLY A 37 1.92 -7.08 -23.77
N PRO A 38 3.23 -6.83 -23.86
CA PRO A 38 4.18 -7.03 -22.77
C PRO A 38 4.19 -5.89 -21.74
N THR A 39 3.39 -4.85 -21.91
CA THR A 39 3.44 -3.66 -21.09
C THR A 39 2.29 -3.66 -20.08
N LEU A 40 2.62 -3.53 -18.81
CA LEU A 40 1.65 -3.28 -17.74
C LEU A 40 1.39 -1.78 -17.66
N ILE A 41 0.16 -1.39 -17.96
CA ILE A 41 -0.32 -0.02 -17.81
C ILE A 41 -1.03 0.09 -16.47
N SER A 42 -0.58 1.03 -15.64
CA SER A 42 -1.16 1.30 -14.33
C SER A 42 -1.69 2.72 -14.30
N SER A 43 -2.92 2.89 -13.89
CA SER A 43 -3.56 4.19 -13.73
C SER A 43 -4.30 4.24 -12.39
N PHE A 44 -3.75 4.98 -11.44
CA PHE A 44 -4.29 5.14 -10.10
C PHE A 44 -4.41 6.63 -9.75
N PRO A 45 -5.60 7.09 -9.33
CA PRO A 45 -5.79 8.46 -8.86
C PRO A 45 -4.93 8.77 -7.63
N ASP A 46 -4.83 7.82 -6.71
CA ASP A 46 -4.00 7.94 -5.52
C ASP A 46 -2.51 7.85 -5.85
N LYS A 47 -1.79 8.96 -5.69
CA LYS A 47 -0.34 9.03 -5.97
C LYS A 47 0.48 8.12 -5.04
N ARG A 48 -0.04 7.79 -3.86
CA ARG A 48 0.62 6.88 -2.91
C ARG A 48 0.71 5.47 -3.46
N TYR A 49 -0.22 5.09 -4.34
CA TYR A 49 -0.28 3.75 -4.88
C TYR A 49 1.05 3.32 -5.52
N ASN A 50 1.57 4.13 -6.42
CA ASN A 50 2.85 3.86 -7.09
C ASN A 50 4.07 4.02 -6.16
N ALA A 51 3.93 4.72 -5.04
CA ALA A 51 4.98 4.85 -4.04
C ALA A 51 4.98 3.68 -3.03
N THR A 52 3.86 3.01 -2.90
CA THR A 52 3.64 1.93 -1.92
C THR A 52 3.82 0.55 -2.52
N TYR A 53 3.27 0.34 -3.73
CA TYR A 53 3.24 -0.98 -4.35
C TYR A 53 4.18 -1.07 -5.54
N LEU A 54 5.00 -2.10 -5.56
CA LEU A 54 5.83 -2.44 -6.72
C LEU A 54 5.17 -3.61 -7.46
N HIS A 55 4.64 -3.32 -8.63
CA HIS A 55 3.89 -4.28 -9.45
C HIS A 55 4.75 -5.02 -10.45
N GLN A 56 5.88 -4.42 -10.84
CA GLN A 56 6.77 -4.99 -11.84
C GLN A 56 8.22 -4.74 -11.45
N TYR A 57 9.03 -5.78 -11.47
CA TYR A 57 10.48 -5.68 -11.28
C TYR A 57 11.22 -6.77 -12.03
N TYR A 58 12.50 -6.55 -12.26
CA TYR A 58 13.39 -7.52 -12.90
C TYR A 58 14.24 -8.23 -11.85
N ARG A 59 14.61 -9.49 -12.11
CA ARG A 59 15.57 -10.20 -11.25
C ARG A 59 16.95 -9.58 -11.36
N ALA A 60 17.71 -9.62 -10.26
CA ALA A 60 18.88 -8.83 -9.97
C ALA A 60 20.05 -8.90 -10.97
N ASP A 61 20.18 -9.97 -11.68
CA ASP A 61 21.39 -10.30 -12.41
C ASP A 61 21.20 -10.17 -13.95
N ARG A 62 20.05 -9.66 -14.39
CA ARG A 62 19.70 -9.75 -15.79
C ARG A 62 19.10 -8.48 -16.35
N THR A 63 19.70 -8.01 -17.41
CA THR A 63 19.09 -7.06 -18.34
C THR A 63 17.87 -7.72 -19.00
N PRO A 64 16.77 -7.00 -19.23
CA PRO A 64 15.59 -7.61 -19.82
C PRO A 64 15.89 -8.25 -21.17
N PRO A 65 15.51 -9.47 -21.37
CA PRO A 65 14.35 -9.79 -22.16
C PRO A 65 13.21 -10.29 -21.27
N ALA A 66 12.03 -10.26 -21.80
CA ALA A 66 10.74 -10.42 -21.13
C ALA A 66 10.60 -11.57 -20.11
N GLY A 67 11.42 -12.63 -20.21
CA GLY A 67 11.34 -13.81 -19.34
C GLY A 67 11.81 -13.63 -17.90
N ASN A 68 12.33 -12.47 -17.50
CA ASN A 68 12.89 -12.23 -16.18
C ASN A 68 12.12 -11.20 -15.37
N ILE A 69 10.96 -10.79 -15.84
CA ILE A 69 10.09 -9.82 -15.19
C ILE A 69 9.20 -10.55 -14.18
N ARG A 70 9.11 -10.01 -12.97
CA ARG A 70 8.11 -10.38 -11.99
C ARG A 70 6.97 -9.37 -12.02
N ASN A 71 5.75 -9.85 -12.07
CA ASN A 71 4.58 -9.00 -12.23
C ASN A 71 3.50 -9.32 -11.21
N TYR A 72 2.79 -8.28 -10.79
CA TYR A 72 1.52 -8.37 -10.11
C TYR A 72 0.54 -7.37 -10.77
N PRO A 73 -0.67 -7.77 -11.14
CA PRO A 73 -1.12 -9.16 -11.25
C PRO A 73 -0.31 -9.94 -12.27
N SER A 74 -0.40 -11.27 -12.21
CA SER A 74 0.29 -12.15 -13.16
C SER A 74 -0.04 -11.78 -14.59
N ALA A 75 0.98 -11.74 -15.44
CA ALA A 75 0.77 -11.47 -16.84
C ALA A 75 -0.02 -12.60 -17.51
N PRO A 76 -1.02 -12.30 -18.33
CA PRO A 76 -1.80 -13.31 -19.06
C PRO A 76 -1.03 -13.95 -20.22
N TRP A 77 0.18 -13.49 -20.51
CA TRP A 77 1.03 -13.95 -21.60
C TRP A 77 2.34 -14.57 -21.08
N ARG A 78 2.99 -15.37 -21.90
CA ARG A 78 4.24 -16.03 -21.53
C ARG A 78 5.38 -15.03 -21.35
N GLY A 79 6.19 -15.23 -20.31
CA GLY A 79 7.46 -14.54 -20.13
C GLY A 79 7.58 -13.76 -18.84
N GLY A 80 6.49 -13.48 -18.13
CA GLY A 80 6.52 -12.90 -16.79
C GLY A 80 6.30 -13.99 -15.75
N MET A 81 7.16 -14.08 -14.74
CA MET A 81 6.84 -14.87 -13.57
C MET A 81 5.86 -14.05 -12.72
N GLY A 82 4.62 -14.52 -12.62
CA GLY A 82 3.61 -13.89 -11.79
C GLY A 82 3.98 -13.89 -10.31
N SER A 83 3.47 -12.91 -9.61
CA SER A 83 3.41 -12.90 -8.15
C SER A 83 1.95 -12.91 -7.73
N SER A 84 1.63 -13.63 -6.65
CA SER A 84 0.29 -13.63 -6.06
C SER A 84 -0.03 -12.33 -5.32
N HIS A 85 1.00 -11.55 -5.00
CA HIS A 85 0.90 -10.36 -4.17
C HIS A 85 1.82 -9.25 -4.71
N PRO A 86 1.42 -7.97 -4.58
CA PRO A 86 2.32 -6.86 -4.87
C PRO A 86 3.40 -6.76 -3.81
N TYR A 87 4.58 -6.28 -4.22
CA TYR A 87 5.68 -6.04 -3.29
C TYR A 87 5.56 -4.67 -2.66
N LEU A 88 6.00 -4.57 -1.41
CA LEU A 88 6.07 -3.29 -0.72
C LEU A 88 7.26 -2.48 -1.26
N PHE A 89 6.98 -1.27 -1.76
CA PHE A 89 7.98 -0.42 -2.40
C PHE A 89 8.60 0.63 -1.47
N LYS A 90 7.98 0.94 -0.35
CA LYS A 90 8.44 1.98 0.59
C LYS A 90 9.85 1.76 1.10
N TRP A 91 10.25 0.51 1.30
CA TRP A 91 11.56 0.12 1.83
C TRP A 91 12.61 -0.16 0.76
N VAL A 92 12.29 0.11 -0.49
CA VAL A 92 13.25 -0.04 -1.58
C VAL A 92 14.13 1.20 -1.66
N GLU A 93 15.43 1.00 -1.46
CA GLU A 93 16.43 2.05 -1.59
C GLU A 93 16.58 2.46 -3.06
N LYS A 94 16.07 3.65 -3.39
CA LYS A 94 15.91 4.10 -4.78
C LYS A 94 17.22 4.51 -5.44
N ASP A 95 18.15 5.03 -4.66
CA ASP A 95 19.44 5.56 -5.13
C ASP A 95 20.61 4.66 -4.76
N ARG A 96 20.36 3.37 -4.71
CA ARG A 96 21.31 2.39 -4.26
C ARG A 96 22.53 2.30 -5.18
N THR A 97 23.70 2.52 -4.61
CA THR A 97 25.00 2.42 -5.29
C THR A 97 25.74 1.11 -5.01
N HIS A 98 25.37 0.39 -3.94
CA HIS A 98 26.02 -0.85 -3.51
C HIS A 98 25.21 -2.10 -3.90
N SER A 99 25.89 -3.22 -3.94
CA SER A 99 25.33 -4.53 -4.34
C SER A 99 25.12 -5.49 -3.17
N ASN A 100 25.36 -5.07 -1.94
CA ASN A 100 25.19 -5.90 -0.75
C ASN A 100 23.72 -5.98 -0.28
N GLN A 101 23.46 -6.76 0.77
CA GLN A 101 22.11 -7.00 1.30
C GLN A 101 21.63 -5.92 2.28
N TYR A 102 22.49 -4.97 2.62
CA TYR A 102 22.17 -3.94 3.61
C TYR A 102 21.35 -2.81 2.97
N ASN A 103 20.45 -2.25 3.76
CA ASN A 103 19.67 -1.08 3.41
C ASN A 103 20.17 0.07 4.28
N SER A 104 20.55 1.18 3.67
CA SER A 104 21.06 2.37 4.37
C SER A 104 19.95 3.36 4.76
N GLN A 105 18.70 3.06 4.43
CA GLN A 105 17.59 3.93 4.79
C GLN A 105 17.34 3.91 6.30
N ASN A 106 17.08 5.08 6.86
CA ASN A 106 16.64 5.19 8.24
C ASN A 106 15.23 4.60 8.39
N VAL A 107 15.03 3.87 9.46
CA VAL A 107 13.69 3.45 9.87
C VAL A 107 12.98 4.66 10.47
N VAL A 108 11.86 5.05 9.88
CA VAL A 108 11.03 6.15 10.38
C VAL A 108 10.09 5.57 11.42
N ALA A 109 10.21 6.02 12.66
CA ALA A 109 9.36 5.56 13.77
C ALA A 109 7.98 6.24 13.76
N MET A 110 7.91 7.49 13.36
CA MET A 110 6.69 8.27 13.23
C MET A 110 6.90 9.36 12.18
N ARG A 111 5.86 9.69 11.44
CA ARG A 111 5.92 10.78 10.45
C ARG A 111 4.70 11.69 10.53
N TYR A 112 4.86 12.88 9.95
CA TYR A 112 3.85 13.93 10.05
C TYR A 112 2.46 13.52 9.57
N ALA A 113 2.37 12.67 8.56
CA ALA A 113 1.09 12.14 8.07
C ALA A 113 0.36 11.34 9.15
N GLU A 114 1.08 10.52 9.93
CA GLU A 114 0.49 9.77 11.04
C GLU A 114 -0.03 10.71 12.12
N LEU A 115 0.73 11.73 12.50
CA LEU A 115 0.27 12.75 13.45
C LEU A 115 -1.02 13.43 12.96
N LEU A 116 -1.12 13.78 11.68
CA LEU A 116 -2.33 14.38 11.12
C LEU A 116 -3.52 13.42 11.17
N LEU A 117 -3.32 12.14 10.88
CA LEU A 117 -4.39 11.14 11.00
C LEU A 117 -4.84 10.97 12.45
N MET A 118 -3.91 10.97 13.41
CA MET A 118 -4.23 10.91 14.83
C MET A 118 -5.04 12.14 15.28
N LEU A 119 -4.67 13.33 14.85
CA LEU A 119 -5.42 14.57 15.16
C LEU A 119 -6.81 14.55 14.52
N ALA A 120 -6.94 14.05 13.28
CA ALA A 120 -8.24 13.90 12.63
C ALA A 120 -9.15 12.93 13.41
N GLU A 121 -8.62 11.79 13.82
CA GLU A 121 -9.35 10.82 14.64
C GLU A 121 -9.76 11.38 16.00
N ILE A 122 -8.83 12.01 16.73
CA ILE A 122 -9.12 12.65 18.03
C ILE A 122 -10.21 13.71 17.86
N SER A 123 -10.14 14.52 16.81
CA SER A 123 -11.14 15.57 16.55
C SER A 123 -12.52 14.98 16.31
N ASN A 124 -12.60 13.88 15.57
CA ASN A 124 -13.85 13.16 15.34
C ASN A 124 -14.41 12.58 16.66
N GLU A 125 -13.58 11.98 17.51
CA GLU A 125 -14.01 11.43 18.80
C GLU A 125 -14.48 12.52 19.76
N LEU A 126 -13.87 13.68 19.75
CA LEU A 126 -14.27 14.85 20.54
C LEU A 126 -15.50 15.57 19.96
N GLY A 127 -15.88 15.30 18.71
CA GLY A 127 -16.99 15.98 18.04
C GLY A 127 -16.77 17.48 17.86
N ASN A 128 -15.52 17.93 17.71
CA ASN A 128 -15.17 19.36 17.64
C ASN A 128 -15.16 19.94 16.21
N GLY A 129 -15.44 19.13 15.19
CA GLY A 129 -15.55 19.54 13.80
C GLY A 129 -14.23 19.91 13.12
N GLN A 130 -13.08 19.50 13.68
CA GLN A 130 -11.75 19.79 13.12
C GLN A 130 -11.16 18.62 12.35
N GLU A 131 -11.84 17.49 12.26
CA GLU A 131 -11.35 16.25 11.67
C GLU A 131 -10.86 16.43 10.24
N MET A 132 -11.61 17.17 9.42
CA MET A 132 -11.23 17.44 8.03
C MET A 132 -10.08 18.43 7.90
N THR A 133 -9.88 19.31 8.87
CA THR A 133 -8.73 20.23 8.89
C THR A 133 -7.41 19.45 8.90
N PHE A 134 -7.38 18.34 9.64
CA PHE A 134 -6.19 17.50 9.75
C PHE A 134 -6.10 16.44 8.64
N LEU A 135 -7.22 15.90 8.19
CA LEU A 135 -7.23 14.87 7.16
C LEU A 135 -6.94 15.44 5.75
N THR A 136 -7.46 16.63 5.42
CA THR A 136 -7.34 17.22 4.08
C THR A 136 -5.91 17.35 3.58
N PRO A 137 -4.90 17.75 4.37
CA PRO A 137 -3.52 17.80 3.90
C PRO A 137 -2.98 16.42 3.45
N VAL A 138 -3.37 15.35 4.12
CA VAL A 138 -2.96 13.96 3.75
C VAL A 138 -3.55 13.60 2.40
N LEU A 139 -4.85 13.81 2.22
CA LEU A 139 -5.55 13.52 0.97
C LEU A 139 -5.04 14.39 -0.20
N THR A 140 -4.86 15.69 0.04
CA THR A 140 -4.36 16.62 -0.98
C THR A 140 -2.97 16.23 -1.48
N ARG A 141 -2.07 15.84 -0.58
CA ARG A 141 -0.75 15.33 -0.95
C ARG A 141 -0.85 14.08 -1.83
N ALA A 142 -1.80 13.21 -1.53
CA ALA A 142 -2.10 12.01 -2.31
C ALA A 142 -2.78 12.32 -3.66
N GLY A 143 -3.24 13.55 -3.88
CA GLY A 143 -3.98 13.97 -5.07
C GLY A 143 -5.44 13.54 -5.06
N LEU A 144 -6.00 13.34 -3.87
CA LEU A 144 -7.33 12.81 -3.65
C LEU A 144 -8.32 13.89 -3.18
N THR A 145 -9.58 13.67 -3.52
CA THR A 145 -10.70 14.34 -2.88
C THR A 145 -11.23 13.48 -1.73
N PRO A 146 -11.82 14.11 -0.68
CA PRO A 146 -12.43 13.36 0.41
C PRO A 146 -13.50 12.39 -0.09
N ARG A 147 -13.51 11.17 0.45
CA ARG A 147 -14.57 10.19 0.23
C ARG A 147 -15.86 10.60 0.94
N ALA A 148 -16.99 10.10 0.47
CA ALA A 148 -18.30 10.40 1.05
C ALA A 148 -18.40 10.02 2.53
N GLU A 149 -17.77 8.92 2.93
CA GLU A 149 -17.75 8.38 4.28
C GLU A 149 -17.24 9.39 5.33
N TYR A 150 -16.36 10.31 4.93
CA TYR A 150 -15.86 11.35 5.83
C TYR A 150 -16.91 12.41 6.23
N SER A 151 -18.06 12.44 5.55
CA SER A 151 -19.15 13.38 5.81
C SER A 151 -20.44 12.74 6.33
N GLN A 152 -20.46 11.42 6.53
CA GLN A 152 -21.65 10.66 6.93
C GLN A 152 -21.81 10.50 8.45
N GLY A 153 -21.11 11.31 9.22
CA GLY A 153 -21.19 11.31 10.69
C GLY A 153 -20.01 10.60 11.38
N GLN A 154 -19.98 10.72 12.68
CA GLN A 154 -18.85 10.31 13.53
C GLN A 154 -18.45 8.83 13.34
N SER A 155 -19.42 7.92 13.28
CA SER A 155 -19.12 6.49 13.13
C SER A 155 -18.53 6.19 11.78
N SER A 156 -19.08 6.75 10.70
CA SER A 156 -18.59 6.56 9.35
C SER A 156 -17.19 7.13 9.18
N PHE A 157 -16.94 8.32 9.73
CA PHE A 157 -15.61 8.91 9.74
C PHE A 157 -14.61 8.03 10.50
N ARG A 158 -14.99 7.49 11.64
CA ARG A 158 -14.16 6.59 12.47
C ARG A 158 -13.69 5.37 11.69
N ASP A 159 -14.57 4.76 10.92
CA ASP A 159 -14.22 3.59 10.13
C ASP A 159 -13.35 3.99 8.92
N ALA A 160 -13.69 5.07 8.24
CA ALA A 160 -12.96 5.57 7.09
C ALA A 160 -11.53 6.04 7.45
N ILE A 161 -11.33 6.66 8.62
CA ILE A 161 -9.98 7.08 9.06
C ILE A 161 -9.09 5.88 9.38
N MET A 162 -9.64 4.77 9.88
CA MET A 162 -8.89 3.54 10.09
C MET A 162 -8.42 2.91 8.78
N GLU A 163 -9.22 3.00 7.74
CA GLU A 163 -8.79 2.61 6.40
C GLU A 163 -7.68 3.53 5.87
N GLU A 164 -7.80 4.82 6.14
CA GLU A 164 -6.81 5.81 5.72
C GLU A 164 -5.44 5.56 6.38
N TYR A 165 -5.39 5.17 7.66
CA TYR A 165 -4.18 4.69 8.30
C TYR A 165 -3.57 3.52 7.54
N GLN A 166 -4.38 2.55 7.14
CA GLN A 166 -3.91 1.38 6.39
C GLN A 166 -3.36 1.76 5.02
N PHE A 167 -3.95 2.73 4.31
CA PHE A 167 -3.46 3.16 3.00
C PHE A 167 -2.19 4.01 3.11
N GLU A 168 -2.12 4.88 4.12
CA GLU A 168 -1.02 5.80 4.33
C GLU A 168 0.21 5.11 4.94
N LEU A 169 0.01 4.26 5.96
CA LEU A 169 1.08 3.70 6.79
C LEU A 169 1.41 2.24 6.49
N ILE A 170 0.82 1.65 5.45
CA ILE A 170 1.08 0.26 5.10
C ILE A 170 2.57 -0.06 5.05
N GLY A 171 2.97 -1.11 5.75
CA GLY A 171 4.34 -1.59 5.83
C GLY A 171 5.27 -0.79 6.72
N GLU A 172 4.76 0.18 7.49
CA GLU A 172 5.55 0.98 8.42
C GLU A 172 5.57 0.40 9.85
N GLY A 173 4.81 -0.69 10.08
CA GLY A 173 4.83 -1.43 11.35
C GLY A 173 3.75 -1.01 12.36
N GLU A 174 3.03 0.08 12.12
CA GLU A 174 2.09 0.66 13.07
C GLU A 174 0.68 0.04 13.03
N ASP A 175 0.35 -0.74 12.00
CA ASP A 175 -0.99 -1.30 11.80
C ASP A 175 -1.52 -2.04 13.03
N SER A 176 -0.68 -2.82 13.70
CA SER A 176 -1.10 -3.61 14.87
C SER A 176 -1.50 -2.73 16.05
N PHE A 177 -0.84 -1.59 16.24
CA PHE A 177 -1.14 -0.64 17.29
C PHE A 177 -2.44 0.09 17.01
N HIS A 178 -2.61 0.61 15.82
CA HIS A 178 -3.84 1.30 15.42
C HIS A 178 -5.06 0.39 15.48
N ASN A 179 -4.94 -0.84 15.00
CA ASN A 179 -6.04 -1.79 15.02
C ASN A 179 -6.41 -2.23 16.44
N LYS A 180 -5.43 -2.49 17.31
CA LYS A 180 -5.69 -2.92 18.70
C LYS A 180 -6.37 -1.84 19.55
N ARG A 181 -6.04 -0.56 19.38
CA ARG A 181 -6.66 0.53 20.15
C ARG A 181 -8.14 0.76 19.81
N ARG A 182 -8.62 0.23 18.68
CA ARG A 182 -10.04 0.18 18.30
C ARG A 182 -10.83 -0.87 19.07
N GLY A 183 -10.17 -1.66 19.90
CA GLY A 183 -10.75 -2.70 20.71
C GLY A 183 -10.51 -4.10 20.12
N TYR A 184 -10.63 -5.07 21.01
CA TYR A 184 -10.29 -6.46 20.72
C TYR A 184 -11.16 -7.06 19.60
N GLN A 185 -12.46 -6.73 19.57
CA GLN A 185 -13.34 -7.25 18.52
C GLN A 185 -12.95 -6.74 17.14
N TYR A 186 -12.67 -5.45 16.99
CA TYR A 186 -12.21 -4.88 15.73
C TYR A 186 -10.91 -5.56 15.24
N PHE A 187 -9.97 -5.79 16.16
CA PHE A 187 -8.73 -6.49 15.85
C PHE A 187 -8.97 -7.95 15.42
N LEU A 188 -9.88 -8.66 16.07
CA LEU A 188 -10.26 -10.01 15.69
C LEU A 188 -10.92 -10.07 14.31
N ASP A 189 -11.86 -9.17 14.04
CA ASP A 189 -12.58 -9.13 12.76
C ASP A 189 -11.60 -8.95 11.59
N LEU A 190 -10.62 -8.07 11.73
CA LEU A 190 -9.56 -7.93 10.75
C LEU A 190 -8.69 -9.18 10.61
N SER A 191 -8.39 -9.86 11.71
CA SER A 191 -7.60 -11.09 11.70
C SER A 191 -8.35 -12.25 11.06
N LEU A 192 -9.66 -12.35 11.30
CA LEU A 192 -10.51 -13.41 10.74
C LEU A 192 -10.73 -13.28 9.24
N ILE A 193 -10.71 -12.06 8.69
CA ILE A 193 -10.77 -11.85 7.25
C ILE A 193 -9.61 -12.57 6.55
N HIS A 194 -8.42 -12.58 7.14
CA HIS A 194 -7.25 -13.27 6.57
C HIS A 194 -7.34 -14.80 6.68
N ILE A 195 -8.11 -15.32 7.64
CA ILE A 195 -8.28 -16.79 7.85
C ILE A 195 -9.39 -17.34 6.96
N SER A 196 -10.39 -16.53 6.64
CA SER A 196 -11.57 -16.94 5.87
C SER A 196 -11.43 -16.68 4.36
N GLU A 197 -10.34 -16.08 3.89
CA GLU A 197 -10.09 -16.02 2.44
C GLU A 197 -9.90 -17.46 1.90
N PRO A 198 -10.77 -17.95 1.02
CA PRO A 198 -10.52 -19.21 0.36
C PRO A 198 -9.23 -19.05 -0.44
N THR A 199 -8.28 -19.93 -0.19
CA THR A 199 -7.09 -20.06 -1.03
C THR A 199 -7.53 -20.13 -2.47
N ARG A 200 -7.25 -19.09 -3.26
CA ARG A 200 -7.52 -19.14 -4.70
C ARG A 200 -6.80 -20.35 -5.25
N PRO A 201 -7.49 -21.25 -5.96
CA PRO A 201 -6.82 -22.38 -6.58
C PRO A 201 -5.72 -21.86 -7.50
N THR A 202 -4.55 -22.44 -7.34
CA THR A 202 -3.34 -22.18 -8.14
C THR A 202 -3.54 -22.58 -9.59
#